data_3f808b39259da7523d1268b62a78da4f
#
_entry.id   3f808b39259da7523d1268b62a78da4f
#
_cell.length_a   1.000
_cell.length_b   1.000
_cell.length_c   1.000
_cell.angle_alpha   90.00
_cell.angle_beta   90.00
_cell.angle_gamma   90.00
#
_symmetry.space_group_name_H-M   'P 1'
#
loop_
_entity.id
_entity.type
_entity.pdbx_description
1 polymer ?
#
loop_
_entity_poly.entity_id
_entity_poly.type
_entity_poly.pdbx_seq_one_letter_code
_entity_poly.pdbx_strand_id
1 'polypeptide(L)'
;GDVAAFIGAEESVTLATGGETNVAAVHAGGILCSASDGKRVVVGGDDGKLTSIDARASVETLATDAKRRWIDNVALHADGAVAWSAGKTAFVRAPKGEEKSLDVPSTVGGLAFAPKGVRLAVAHYNGVTLWFPNMGAKPEFLEWKGSHLGVTFSADNRFLVTTMHESALHGWRLADSRHMRMTGYPARVRSMSWSAGGKFLATSGSDSVILWPFASKDGPMGKEPLMLAPLQAKATVVACNPREEVFAVGYSDGTILMVRIEDGAEILVRRNAGEPVAALAWNARGSLLAFAAEDGDAGLLTL
;
A
#
# COMPACT_ATOMS: atom_id res chain seq x y z
N GLY A 1 -5.43 20.28 0.52
CA GLY A 1 -6.29 20.39 1.70
C GLY A 1 -6.13 19.15 2.57
N ASP A 2 -6.50 19.26 3.83
CA ASP A 2 -6.33 18.20 4.81
C ASP A 2 -7.69 17.46 4.97
N VAL A 3 -8.12 16.80 3.89
CA VAL A 3 -9.29 15.93 3.91
C VAL A 3 -8.78 14.50 4.06
N ALA A 4 -9.24 13.79 5.08
CA ALA A 4 -9.03 12.37 5.22
C ALA A 4 -10.21 11.59 4.60
N ALA A 5 -9.90 10.50 3.89
CA ALA A 5 -10.90 9.59 3.38
C ALA A 5 -10.84 8.29 4.19
N PHE A 6 -11.93 7.95 4.86
CA PHE A 6 -12.11 6.69 5.57
C PHE A 6 -12.93 5.75 4.69
N ILE A 7 -12.39 4.57 4.45
CA ILE A 7 -12.93 3.59 3.52
C ILE A 7 -13.16 2.30 4.28
N GLY A 8 -14.43 1.95 4.47
CA GLY A 8 -14.85 0.66 5.01
C GLY A 8 -15.01 -0.39 3.90
N ALA A 9 -15.53 -1.55 4.26
CA ALA A 9 -15.87 -2.60 3.31
C ALA A 9 -17.24 -2.38 2.62
N GLU A 10 -17.96 -1.32 2.99
CA GLU A 10 -19.28 -0.98 2.47
C GLU A 10 -19.19 -0.16 1.19
N GLU A 11 -20.34 0.28 0.67
CA GLU A 11 -20.46 0.99 -0.62
C GLU A 11 -20.04 2.46 -0.58
N SER A 12 -19.64 3.01 0.57
CA SER A 12 -19.41 4.44 0.76
C SER A 12 -18.01 4.79 1.28
N VAL A 13 -17.62 6.02 0.99
CA VAL A 13 -16.40 6.67 1.52
C VAL A 13 -16.81 7.84 2.41
N THR A 14 -16.27 7.91 3.61
CA THR A 14 -16.45 9.04 4.53
C THR A 14 -15.26 9.99 4.37
N LEU A 15 -15.53 11.22 3.97
CA LEU A 15 -14.55 12.31 3.92
C LEU A 15 -14.65 13.15 5.20
N ALA A 16 -13.53 13.36 5.88
CA ALA A 16 -13.48 14.16 7.11
C ALA A 16 -12.49 15.32 6.98
N THR A 17 -12.91 16.51 7.41
CA THR A 17 -12.10 17.74 7.46
C THR A 17 -12.57 18.66 8.56
N GLY A 18 -11.67 19.16 9.42
CA GLY A 18 -11.99 20.19 10.42
C GLY A 18 -13.15 19.88 11.39
N GLY A 19 -13.43 18.59 11.63
CA GLY A 19 -14.56 18.15 12.47
C GLY A 19 -15.87 17.92 11.72
N GLU A 20 -15.90 18.20 10.42
CA GLU A 20 -17.04 17.89 9.54
C GLU A 20 -16.81 16.58 8.78
N THR A 21 -17.87 15.83 8.56
CA THR A 21 -17.86 14.60 7.78
C THR A 21 -18.89 14.64 6.66
N ASN A 22 -18.50 14.10 5.50
CA ASN A 22 -19.38 13.94 4.34
C ASN A 22 -19.26 12.50 3.84
N VAL A 23 -20.39 11.82 3.66
CA VAL A 23 -20.44 10.43 3.18
C VAL A 23 -20.90 10.41 1.74
N ALA A 24 -20.14 9.73 0.88
CA ALA A 24 -20.46 9.59 -0.53
C ALA A 24 -20.54 8.11 -0.91
N ALA A 25 -21.66 7.70 -1.49
CA ALA A 25 -21.80 6.37 -2.10
C ALA A 25 -20.96 6.31 -3.38
N VAL A 26 -20.09 5.30 -3.49
CA VAL A 26 -19.15 5.15 -4.60
C VAL A 26 -19.37 3.85 -5.39
N HIS A 27 -19.98 2.84 -4.77
CA HIS A 27 -20.30 1.53 -5.36
C HIS A 27 -21.74 1.12 -5.04
N ALA A 28 -22.24 0.09 -5.71
CA ALA A 28 -23.50 -0.59 -5.40
C ALA A 28 -23.27 -1.87 -4.56
N GLY A 29 -22.02 -2.14 -4.20
CA GLY A 29 -21.56 -3.28 -3.43
C GLY A 29 -20.33 -2.89 -2.61
N GLY A 30 -19.61 -3.88 -2.08
CA GLY A 30 -18.46 -3.65 -1.21
C GLY A 30 -17.24 -3.06 -1.92
N ILE A 31 -16.52 -2.17 -1.23
CA ILE A 31 -15.21 -1.67 -1.66
C ILE A 31 -14.15 -2.73 -1.32
N LEU A 32 -13.35 -3.11 -2.30
CA LEU A 32 -12.33 -4.15 -2.16
C LEU A 32 -10.90 -3.59 -2.07
N CYS A 33 -10.66 -2.43 -2.69
CA CYS A 33 -9.34 -1.80 -2.70
C CYS A 33 -9.44 -0.29 -2.83
N SER A 34 -8.37 0.39 -2.42
CA SER A 34 -8.26 1.85 -2.54
C SER A 34 -6.82 2.31 -2.74
N ALA A 35 -6.67 3.45 -3.40
CA ALA A 35 -5.41 4.19 -3.48
C ALA A 35 -5.67 5.70 -3.53
N SER A 36 -4.73 6.50 -3.01
CA SER A 36 -4.80 7.97 -3.06
C SER A 36 -3.52 8.57 -3.64
N ASP A 37 -3.67 9.65 -4.41
CA ASP A 37 -2.57 10.49 -4.90
C ASP A 37 -2.46 11.82 -4.14
N GLY A 38 -3.23 11.97 -3.03
CA GLY A 38 -3.33 13.19 -2.22
C GLY A 38 -4.26 14.25 -2.81
N LYS A 39 -4.86 14.02 -3.99
CA LYS A 39 -5.86 14.89 -4.63
C LYS A 39 -7.22 14.23 -4.71
N ARG A 40 -7.22 12.92 -4.92
CA ARG A 40 -8.40 12.07 -5.00
C ARG A 40 -8.10 10.71 -4.39
N VAL A 41 -9.15 9.97 -4.11
CA VAL A 41 -9.10 8.55 -3.82
C VAL A 41 -9.74 7.80 -4.99
N VAL A 42 -9.13 6.68 -5.37
CA VAL A 42 -9.71 5.75 -6.35
C VAL A 42 -9.97 4.45 -5.63
N VAL A 43 -11.17 3.93 -5.79
CA VAL A 43 -11.67 2.71 -5.14
C VAL A 43 -12.13 1.71 -6.19
N GLY A 44 -11.87 0.43 -5.95
CA GLY A 44 -12.39 -0.68 -6.73
C GLY A 44 -13.40 -1.48 -5.92
N GLY A 45 -14.47 -1.94 -6.56
CA GLY A 45 -15.57 -2.65 -5.90
C GLY A 45 -15.86 -4.04 -6.48
N ASP A 46 -16.67 -4.78 -5.74
CA ASP A 46 -17.19 -6.10 -6.14
C ASP A 46 -18.29 -6.00 -7.23
N ASP A 47 -18.80 -4.79 -7.48
CA ASP A 47 -19.72 -4.48 -8.59
C ASP A 47 -19.01 -4.36 -9.96
N GLY A 48 -17.66 -4.51 -9.97
CA GLY A 48 -16.84 -4.42 -11.17
C GLY A 48 -16.56 -3.00 -11.64
N LYS A 49 -16.76 -1.99 -10.79
CA LYS A 49 -16.46 -0.60 -11.10
C LYS A 49 -15.17 -0.13 -10.44
N LEU A 50 -14.51 0.79 -11.12
CA LEU A 50 -13.43 1.62 -10.61
C LEU A 50 -13.95 3.05 -10.49
N THR A 51 -13.97 3.60 -9.29
CA THR A 51 -14.58 4.89 -9.01
C THR A 51 -13.56 5.82 -8.36
N SER A 52 -13.58 7.10 -8.75
CA SER A 52 -12.78 8.17 -8.17
C SER A 52 -13.66 9.10 -7.34
N ILE A 53 -13.16 9.55 -6.20
CA ILE A 53 -13.78 10.57 -5.37
C ILE A 53 -12.77 11.66 -5.01
N ASP A 54 -13.14 12.92 -5.18
CA ASP A 54 -12.32 14.07 -4.81
C ASP A 54 -12.67 14.63 -3.42
N ALA A 55 -11.92 15.61 -2.96
CA ALA A 55 -12.11 16.26 -1.66
C ALA A 55 -13.46 17.00 -1.51
N ARG A 56 -14.22 17.19 -2.59
CA ARG A 56 -15.56 17.82 -2.61
C ARG A 56 -16.68 16.78 -2.63
N ALA A 57 -16.33 15.49 -2.47
CA ALA A 57 -17.23 14.36 -2.63
C ALA A 57 -17.81 14.20 -4.05
N SER A 58 -17.13 14.76 -5.05
CA SER A 58 -17.50 14.50 -6.46
C SER A 58 -17.05 13.10 -6.86
N VAL A 59 -18.00 12.29 -7.30
CA VAL A 59 -17.80 10.88 -7.64
C VAL A 59 -17.83 10.70 -9.17
N GLU A 60 -16.81 10.01 -9.69
CA GLU A 60 -16.67 9.71 -11.11
C GLU A 60 -16.35 8.22 -11.29
N THR A 61 -17.12 7.51 -12.13
CA THR A 61 -16.78 6.14 -12.55
C THR A 61 -15.72 6.19 -13.64
N LEU A 62 -14.51 5.73 -13.31
CA LEU A 62 -13.37 5.70 -14.23
C LEU A 62 -13.45 4.53 -15.21
N ALA A 63 -13.82 3.33 -14.74
CA ALA A 63 -13.94 2.14 -15.55
C ALA A 63 -15.05 1.22 -15.04
N THR A 64 -15.53 0.35 -15.92
CA THR A 64 -16.46 -0.74 -15.58
C THR A 64 -15.98 -2.00 -16.29
N ASP A 65 -15.74 -3.07 -15.56
CA ASP A 65 -15.39 -4.36 -16.13
C ASP A 65 -16.62 -4.94 -16.87
N ALA A 66 -16.47 -5.23 -18.16
CA ALA A 66 -17.55 -5.71 -18.99
C ALA A 66 -18.14 -7.06 -18.53
N LYS A 67 -17.38 -7.84 -17.77
CA LYS A 67 -17.80 -9.12 -17.20
C LYS A 67 -18.21 -8.98 -15.72
N ARG A 68 -18.22 -7.77 -15.17
CA ARG A 68 -18.50 -7.47 -13.76
C ARG A 68 -17.62 -8.28 -12.79
N ARG A 69 -16.35 -8.51 -13.17
CA ARG A 69 -15.38 -9.10 -12.24
C ARG A 69 -15.01 -8.08 -11.17
N TRP A 70 -14.69 -8.55 -10.00
CA TRP A 70 -14.20 -7.74 -8.90
C TRP A 70 -12.96 -6.95 -9.30
N ILE A 71 -12.91 -5.68 -8.90
CA ILE A 71 -11.73 -4.84 -8.99
C ILE A 71 -11.10 -4.79 -7.60
N ASP A 72 -10.09 -5.63 -7.38
CA ASP A 72 -9.50 -5.94 -6.08
C ASP A 72 -8.10 -5.37 -5.86
N ASN A 73 -7.53 -4.72 -6.87
CA ASN A 73 -6.28 -3.97 -6.75
C ASN A 73 -6.34 -2.66 -7.54
N VAL A 74 -5.78 -1.59 -6.96
CA VAL A 74 -5.63 -0.29 -7.61
C VAL A 74 -4.29 0.33 -7.26
N ALA A 75 -3.68 1.03 -8.20
CA ALA A 75 -2.48 1.83 -7.99
C ALA A 75 -2.56 3.14 -8.78
N LEU A 76 -1.99 4.20 -8.23
CA LEU A 76 -1.94 5.52 -8.84
C LEU A 76 -0.49 5.92 -9.13
N HIS A 77 -0.26 6.53 -10.29
CA HIS A 77 1.02 7.09 -10.67
C HIS A 77 1.00 8.63 -10.52
N ALA A 78 2.15 9.22 -10.22
CA ALA A 78 2.27 10.65 -9.98
C ALA A 78 1.88 11.54 -11.18
N ASP A 79 1.93 11.03 -12.42
CA ASP A 79 1.45 11.72 -13.62
C ASP A 79 -0.07 11.66 -13.82
N GLY A 80 -0.79 10.94 -12.94
CA GLY A 80 -2.23 10.77 -12.97
C GLY A 80 -2.71 9.49 -13.65
N ALA A 81 -1.82 8.61 -14.13
CA ALA A 81 -2.21 7.30 -14.61
C ALA A 81 -2.78 6.43 -13.48
N VAL A 82 -3.76 5.60 -13.81
CA VAL A 82 -4.42 4.68 -12.88
C VAL A 82 -4.23 3.26 -13.38
N ALA A 83 -3.84 2.34 -12.50
CA ALA A 83 -3.84 0.91 -12.76
C ALA A 83 -4.84 0.20 -11.85
N TRP A 84 -5.48 -0.85 -12.35
CA TRP A 84 -6.36 -1.73 -11.58
C TRP A 84 -6.29 -3.16 -12.11
N SER A 85 -6.85 -4.09 -11.37
CA SER A 85 -6.94 -5.48 -11.81
C SER A 85 -8.35 -6.04 -11.71
N ALA A 86 -8.64 -7.01 -12.59
CA ALA A 86 -9.83 -7.85 -12.53
C ALA A 86 -9.44 -9.29 -12.85
N GLY A 87 -9.37 -10.13 -11.82
CA GLY A 87 -8.86 -11.49 -11.91
C GLY A 87 -7.38 -11.53 -12.32
N LYS A 88 -7.05 -12.10 -13.47
CA LYS A 88 -5.67 -12.18 -13.99
C LYS A 88 -5.30 -11.07 -14.98
N THR A 89 -6.17 -10.09 -15.17
CA THR A 89 -5.94 -8.98 -16.12
C THR A 89 -5.60 -7.72 -15.35
N ALA A 90 -4.44 -7.14 -15.60
CA ALA A 90 -4.06 -5.80 -15.16
C ALA A 90 -4.40 -4.78 -16.26
N PHE A 91 -4.93 -3.64 -15.85
CA PHE A 91 -5.29 -2.53 -16.73
C PHE A 91 -4.51 -1.29 -16.32
N VAL A 92 -4.20 -0.44 -17.30
CA VAL A 92 -3.65 0.90 -17.08
C VAL A 92 -4.41 1.89 -17.95
N ARG A 93 -4.88 2.97 -17.34
CA ARG A 93 -5.42 4.12 -18.06
C ARG A 93 -4.46 5.29 -17.90
N ALA A 94 -3.98 5.81 -19.02
CA ALA A 94 -3.17 7.01 -19.07
C ALA A 94 -4.00 8.26 -18.73
N PRO A 95 -3.38 9.39 -18.30
CA PRO A 95 -4.10 10.64 -18.00
C PRO A 95 -4.97 11.16 -19.16
N LYS A 96 -4.60 10.86 -20.40
CA LYS A 96 -5.36 11.22 -21.62
C LYS A 96 -6.44 10.21 -22.01
N GLY A 97 -6.75 9.25 -21.16
CA GLY A 97 -7.85 8.30 -21.34
C GLY A 97 -7.52 7.04 -22.17
N GLU A 98 -6.31 6.88 -22.69
CA GLU A 98 -5.89 5.64 -23.33
C GLU A 98 -5.82 4.51 -22.31
N GLU A 99 -6.51 3.41 -22.58
CA GLU A 99 -6.52 2.21 -21.72
C GLU A 99 -5.79 1.06 -22.41
N LYS A 100 -4.95 0.38 -21.64
CA LYS A 100 -4.23 -0.82 -22.07
C LYS A 100 -4.39 -1.92 -21.02
N SER A 101 -4.28 -3.16 -21.45
CA SER A 101 -4.41 -4.32 -20.59
C SER A 101 -3.30 -5.34 -20.83
N LEU A 102 -3.02 -6.11 -19.80
CA LEU A 102 -2.08 -7.22 -19.80
C LEU A 102 -2.65 -8.39 -19.01
N ASP A 103 -2.74 -9.56 -19.62
CA ASP A 103 -3.01 -10.81 -18.90
C ASP A 103 -1.72 -11.37 -18.31
N VAL A 104 -1.75 -11.69 -17.02
CA VAL A 104 -0.67 -12.40 -16.31
C VAL A 104 -1.06 -13.86 -16.04
N PRO A 105 -0.11 -14.74 -15.69
CA PRO A 105 -0.38 -16.18 -15.60
C PRO A 105 -1.46 -16.60 -14.60
N SER A 106 -1.64 -15.84 -13.52
CA SER A 106 -2.63 -16.11 -12.47
C SER A 106 -3.28 -14.83 -11.96
N THR A 107 -4.20 -14.94 -11.00
CA THR A 107 -4.85 -13.80 -10.36
C THR A 107 -3.82 -12.78 -9.86
N VAL A 108 -4.06 -11.51 -10.12
CA VAL A 108 -3.25 -10.40 -9.65
C VAL A 108 -3.39 -10.29 -8.13
N GLY A 109 -2.27 -10.32 -7.41
CA GLY A 109 -2.23 -10.17 -5.95
C GLY A 109 -1.93 -8.75 -5.50
N GLY A 110 -1.33 -7.93 -6.37
CA GLY A 110 -0.99 -6.55 -6.04
C GLY A 110 -0.44 -5.78 -7.23
N LEU A 111 -0.56 -4.47 -7.18
CA LEU A 111 -0.12 -3.53 -8.21
C LEU A 111 0.71 -2.41 -7.58
N ALA A 112 1.80 -2.01 -8.23
CA ALA A 112 2.53 -0.79 -7.89
C ALA A 112 3.15 -0.15 -9.13
N PHE A 113 3.05 1.16 -9.25
CA PHE A 113 3.86 1.90 -10.21
C PHE A 113 5.27 2.15 -9.70
N ALA A 114 6.24 2.12 -10.59
CA ALA A 114 7.58 2.58 -10.29
C ALA A 114 7.58 4.09 -10.00
N PRO A 115 8.44 4.59 -9.11
CA PRO A 115 8.51 6.02 -8.78
C PRO A 115 9.02 6.88 -9.96
N LYS A 116 9.64 6.27 -10.96
CA LYS A 116 10.13 6.94 -12.16
C LYS A 116 9.72 6.20 -13.42
N GLY A 117 9.05 6.92 -14.32
CA GLY A 117 8.54 6.37 -15.57
C GLY A 117 7.30 5.47 -15.35
N VAL A 118 6.50 5.31 -16.39
CA VAL A 118 5.29 4.48 -16.32
C VAL A 118 5.68 3.01 -16.50
N ARG A 119 6.10 2.38 -15.41
CA ARG A 119 6.34 0.94 -15.30
C ARG A 119 5.48 0.39 -14.18
N LEU A 120 4.68 -0.62 -14.46
CA LEU A 120 3.79 -1.27 -13.50
C LEU A 120 4.38 -2.63 -13.08
N ALA A 121 4.50 -2.86 -11.78
CA ALA A 121 4.71 -4.18 -11.20
C ALA A 121 3.36 -4.84 -10.94
N VAL A 122 3.18 -6.04 -11.45
CA VAL A 122 1.99 -6.86 -11.29
C VAL A 122 2.39 -8.12 -10.54
N ALA A 123 2.09 -8.20 -9.26
CA ALA A 123 2.35 -9.36 -8.42
C ALA A 123 1.30 -10.45 -8.68
N HIS A 124 1.73 -11.70 -8.75
CA HIS A 124 0.85 -12.85 -8.97
C HIS A 124 1.51 -14.13 -8.44
N TYR A 125 0.91 -15.30 -8.69
CA TYR A 125 1.53 -16.57 -8.28
C TYR A 125 2.83 -16.80 -9.07
N ASN A 126 3.89 -17.20 -8.36
CA ASN A 126 5.26 -17.45 -8.84
C ASN A 126 6.05 -16.23 -9.30
N GLY A 127 5.66 -15.00 -8.93
CA GLY A 127 6.52 -13.85 -9.18
C GLY A 127 5.80 -12.54 -9.47
N VAL A 128 6.53 -11.66 -10.15
CA VAL A 128 6.06 -10.33 -10.54
C VAL A 128 6.34 -10.09 -12.02
N THR A 129 5.34 -9.64 -12.75
CA THR A 129 5.50 -9.15 -14.12
C THR A 129 5.71 -7.64 -14.11
N LEU A 130 6.82 -7.17 -14.67
CA LEU A 130 7.11 -5.76 -14.89
C LEU A 130 6.62 -5.37 -16.30
N TRP A 131 5.64 -4.47 -16.34
CA TRP A 131 5.01 -4.05 -17.57
C TRP A 131 5.25 -2.57 -17.86
N PHE A 132 5.56 -2.26 -19.12
CA PHE A 132 5.78 -0.91 -19.64
C PHE A 132 4.64 -0.55 -20.62
N PRO A 133 3.47 -0.08 -20.15
CA PRO A 133 2.30 0.10 -20.99
C PRO A 133 2.51 1.10 -22.15
N ASN A 134 3.41 2.05 -22.00
CA ASN A 134 3.71 3.06 -23.02
C ASN A 134 4.83 2.65 -24.00
N MET A 135 5.43 1.48 -23.81
CA MET A 135 6.51 0.97 -24.66
C MET A 135 6.05 -0.35 -25.30
N GLY A 136 6.41 -0.58 -26.55
CA GLY A 136 6.17 -1.86 -27.24
C GLY A 136 7.08 -3.01 -26.75
N ALA A 137 7.77 -2.83 -25.63
CA ALA A 137 8.64 -3.84 -25.05
C ALA A 137 7.83 -4.98 -24.43
N LYS A 138 8.35 -6.21 -24.54
CA LYS A 138 7.78 -7.36 -23.83
C LYS A 138 7.90 -7.15 -22.34
N PRO A 139 6.86 -7.56 -21.56
CA PRO A 139 6.95 -7.57 -20.11
C PRO A 139 8.12 -8.43 -19.62
N GLU A 140 8.78 -7.99 -18.57
CA GLU A 140 9.85 -8.72 -17.88
C GLU A 140 9.25 -9.54 -16.74
N PHE A 141 9.68 -10.77 -16.53
CA PHE A 141 9.21 -11.61 -15.46
C PHE A 141 10.30 -11.83 -14.40
N LEU A 142 9.99 -11.44 -13.17
CA LEU A 142 10.81 -11.69 -11.99
C LEU A 142 10.25 -12.91 -11.27
N GLU A 143 10.89 -14.06 -11.48
CA GLU A 143 10.41 -15.36 -11.00
C GLU A 143 10.79 -15.59 -9.53
N TRP A 144 9.83 -16.02 -8.74
CA TRP A 144 10.01 -16.63 -7.43
C TRP A 144 8.75 -17.39 -7.03
N LYS A 145 8.90 -18.66 -6.61
CA LYS A 145 7.77 -19.51 -6.24
C LYS A 145 6.98 -18.99 -5.05
N GLY A 146 5.68 -19.14 -5.08
CA GLY A 146 4.74 -18.76 -4.02
C GLY A 146 3.76 -17.68 -4.45
N SER A 147 2.84 -17.33 -3.58
CA SER A 147 1.82 -16.34 -3.85
C SER A 147 2.32 -14.95 -3.43
N HIS A 148 2.61 -14.10 -4.41
CA HIS A 148 2.98 -12.71 -4.20
C HIS A 148 1.72 -11.85 -4.12
N LEU A 149 1.63 -11.07 -3.04
CA LEU A 149 0.51 -10.20 -2.70
C LEU A 149 0.91 -8.74 -2.88
N GLY A 150 0.85 -7.91 -1.82
CA GLY A 150 1.28 -6.52 -1.91
C GLY A 150 2.67 -6.38 -2.53
N VAL A 151 2.86 -5.34 -3.34
CA VAL A 151 4.12 -5.06 -4.03
C VAL A 151 4.48 -3.58 -3.89
N THR A 152 5.77 -3.27 -3.76
CA THR A 152 6.27 -1.90 -3.65
C THR A 152 7.66 -1.76 -4.29
N PHE A 153 7.92 -0.60 -4.89
CA PHE A 153 9.26 -0.20 -5.34
C PHE A 153 9.95 0.61 -4.24
N SER A 154 11.27 0.50 -4.14
CA SER A 154 12.04 1.50 -3.39
C SER A 154 11.97 2.88 -4.06
N ALA A 155 12.04 3.96 -3.27
CA ALA A 155 11.91 5.34 -3.78
C ALA A 155 12.97 5.69 -4.83
N ASP A 156 14.15 5.08 -4.77
CA ASP A 156 15.24 5.22 -5.74
C ASP A 156 15.13 4.29 -6.97
N ASN A 157 14.07 3.46 -7.02
CA ASN A 157 13.79 2.51 -8.09
C ASN A 157 14.84 1.40 -8.27
N ARG A 158 15.63 1.10 -7.24
CA ARG A 158 16.65 0.03 -7.28
C ARG A 158 16.09 -1.34 -6.92
N PHE A 159 15.05 -1.38 -6.08
CA PHE A 159 14.50 -2.61 -5.52
C PHE A 159 13.00 -2.69 -5.72
N LEU A 160 12.53 -3.91 -5.86
CA LEU A 160 11.11 -4.29 -5.78
C LEU A 160 10.95 -5.29 -4.64
N VAL A 161 9.93 -5.10 -3.81
CA VAL A 161 9.64 -6.02 -2.67
C VAL A 161 8.17 -6.39 -2.70
N THR A 162 7.89 -7.65 -2.40
CA THR A 162 6.53 -8.18 -2.26
C THR A 162 6.30 -8.77 -0.88
N THR A 163 5.08 -8.64 -0.36
CA THR A 163 4.57 -9.53 0.67
C THR A 163 4.16 -10.85 0.03
N MET A 164 4.24 -11.93 0.79
CA MET A 164 3.86 -13.25 0.35
C MET A 164 2.74 -13.82 1.22
N HIS A 165 2.04 -14.83 0.71
CA HIS A 165 1.09 -15.59 1.51
C HIS A 165 1.80 -16.26 2.69
N GLU A 166 3.02 -16.71 2.49
CA GLU A 166 3.94 -17.19 3.51
C GLU A 166 4.37 -16.04 4.42
N SER A 167 4.80 -16.36 5.64
CA SER A 167 5.32 -15.38 6.61
C SER A 167 6.72 -14.91 6.23
N ALA A 168 6.85 -14.27 5.07
CA ALA A 168 8.10 -13.76 4.50
C ALA A 168 7.83 -12.61 3.53
N LEU A 169 8.88 -11.85 3.24
CA LEU A 169 8.96 -10.96 2.10
C LEU A 169 9.92 -11.54 1.06
N HIS A 170 9.67 -11.24 -0.19
CA HIS A 170 10.61 -11.49 -1.26
C HIS A 170 10.88 -10.20 -2.03
N GLY A 171 12.10 -10.03 -2.52
CA GLY A 171 12.44 -8.85 -3.28
C GLY A 171 13.49 -9.12 -4.36
N TRP A 172 13.65 -8.16 -5.26
CA TRP A 172 14.63 -8.18 -6.33
C TRP A 172 15.37 -6.86 -6.41
N ARG A 173 16.68 -6.95 -6.67
CA ARG A 173 17.45 -5.81 -7.15
C ARG A 173 17.22 -5.71 -8.67
N LEU A 174 16.65 -4.58 -9.11
CA LEU A 174 16.16 -4.45 -10.48
C LEU A 174 17.27 -4.35 -11.56
N ALA A 175 18.51 -4.03 -11.14
CA ALA A 175 19.63 -3.88 -12.07
C ALA A 175 20.10 -5.23 -12.68
N ASP A 176 19.91 -6.33 -11.95
CA ASP A 176 20.41 -7.67 -12.33
C ASP A 176 19.45 -8.79 -11.94
N SER A 177 18.24 -8.45 -11.53
CA SER A 177 17.19 -9.36 -11.08
C SER A 177 17.61 -10.28 -9.91
N ARG A 178 18.69 -9.92 -9.20
CA ARG A 178 19.15 -10.68 -8.04
C ARG A 178 18.12 -10.60 -6.92
N HIS A 179 17.61 -11.76 -6.55
CA HIS A 179 16.57 -11.87 -5.54
C HIS A 179 17.11 -11.85 -4.11
N MET A 180 16.27 -11.50 -3.17
CA MET A 180 16.51 -11.51 -1.73
C MET A 180 15.28 -12.01 -0.98
N ARG A 181 15.50 -12.73 0.11
CA ARG A 181 14.42 -13.23 0.97
C ARG A 181 14.59 -12.67 2.37
N MET A 182 13.52 -12.09 2.90
CA MET A 182 13.45 -11.53 4.24
C MET A 182 12.48 -12.39 5.06
N THR A 183 13.00 -13.10 6.07
CA THR A 183 12.27 -14.12 6.84
C THR A 183 12.36 -13.84 8.34
N GLY A 184 11.75 -14.68 9.16
CA GLY A 184 11.75 -14.56 10.62
C GLY A 184 10.45 -13.99 11.19
N TYR A 185 9.44 -13.83 10.36
CA TYR A 185 8.13 -13.34 10.80
C TYR A 185 7.29 -14.47 11.43
N PRO A 186 6.72 -14.24 12.61
CA PRO A 186 5.80 -15.20 13.24
C PRO A 186 4.43 -15.23 12.54
N ALA A 187 4.08 -14.19 11.76
CA ALA A 187 2.84 -14.11 11.00
C ALA A 187 3.07 -13.48 9.62
N ARG A 188 2.04 -13.56 8.76
CA ARG A 188 2.08 -12.95 7.43
C ARG A 188 2.24 -11.43 7.54
N VAL A 189 3.15 -10.87 6.73
CA VAL A 189 3.31 -9.42 6.58
C VAL A 189 2.16 -8.88 5.75
N ARG A 190 1.38 -7.95 6.31
CA ARG A 190 0.23 -7.32 5.65
C ARG A 190 0.49 -5.87 5.24
N SER A 191 1.45 -5.22 5.89
CA SER A 191 1.74 -3.81 5.69
C SER A 191 3.23 -3.57 5.53
N MET A 192 3.57 -2.72 4.56
CA MET A 192 4.92 -2.26 4.25
C MET A 192 4.90 -0.75 4.01
N SER A 193 5.91 -0.05 4.52
CA SER A 193 6.07 1.39 4.29
C SER A 193 7.54 1.77 4.24
N TRP A 194 7.93 2.57 3.22
CA TRP A 194 9.29 3.10 3.10
C TRP A 194 9.50 4.30 4.01
N SER A 195 10.64 4.36 4.73
CA SER A 195 11.04 5.55 5.49
C SER A 195 11.26 6.76 4.57
N ALA A 196 11.18 7.97 5.09
CA ALA A 196 11.27 9.23 4.35
C ALA A 196 12.52 9.29 3.45
N GLY A 197 13.67 8.86 3.96
CA GLY A 197 14.92 8.77 3.21
C GLY A 197 15.06 7.53 2.34
N GLY A 198 14.08 6.60 2.32
CA GLY A 198 14.16 5.33 1.60
C GLY A 198 15.23 4.38 2.12
N LYS A 199 15.78 4.64 3.31
CA LYS A 199 16.86 3.82 3.91
C LYS A 199 16.34 2.52 4.50
N PHE A 200 15.07 2.51 4.93
CA PHE A 200 14.44 1.38 5.58
C PHE A 200 13.08 1.07 4.94
N LEU A 201 12.74 -0.21 4.91
CA LEU A 201 11.40 -0.70 4.67
C LEU A 201 10.83 -1.19 6.01
N ALA A 202 9.89 -0.45 6.58
CA ALA A 202 9.16 -0.84 7.78
C ALA A 202 8.07 -1.85 7.44
N THR A 203 7.91 -2.89 8.26
CA THR A 203 6.99 -4.00 8.00
C THR A 203 6.29 -4.46 9.27
N SER A 204 5.02 -4.88 9.12
CA SER A 204 4.19 -5.52 10.15
C SER A 204 4.44 -7.04 10.22
N GLY A 205 3.64 -7.75 11.00
CA GLY A 205 3.63 -9.22 11.04
C GLY A 205 4.42 -9.84 12.20
N SER A 206 4.95 -9.01 13.11
CA SER A 206 5.61 -9.42 14.36
C SER A 206 5.00 -8.67 15.54
N ASP A 207 5.47 -8.90 16.73
CA ASP A 207 5.21 -8.12 17.96
C ASP A 207 5.99 -6.80 18.03
N SER A 208 6.79 -6.54 17.01
CA SER A 208 7.57 -5.33 16.80
C SER A 208 7.53 -4.94 15.32
N VAL A 209 7.88 -3.70 15.00
CA VAL A 209 8.10 -3.27 13.62
C VAL A 209 9.50 -3.71 13.19
N ILE A 210 9.57 -4.44 12.08
CA ILE A 210 10.84 -4.89 11.49
C ILE A 210 11.22 -3.93 10.36
N LEU A 211 12.40 -3.27 10.50
CA LEU A 211 12.93 -2.30 9.54
C LEU A 211 14.10 -2.92 8.79
N TRP A 212 13.87 -3.26 7.52
CA TRP A 212 14.89 -3.81 6.64
C TRP A 212 15.77 -2.71 6.05
N PRO A 213 17.12 -2.81 6.14
CA PRO A 213 18.03 -1.75 5.65
C PRO A 213 18.24 -1.82 4.14
N PHE A 214 17.82 -0.79 3.41
CA PHE A 214 17.94 -0.69 1.95
C PHE A 214 18.93 0.40 1.47
N ALA A 215 19.64 1.08 2.37
CA ALA A 215 20.54 2.17 2.02
C ALA A 215 21.71 1.72 1.12
N SER A 216 22.20 0.49 1.23
CA SER A 216 23.33 0.00 0.45
C SER A 216 22.92 -0.43 -0.97
N LYS A 217 23.92 -0.59 -1.86
CA LYS A 217 23.69 -1.09 -3.22
C LYS A 217 23.09 -2.49 -3.28
N ASP A 218 23.32 -3.31 -2.23
CA ASP A 218 22.85 -4.69 -2.13
C ASP A 218 21.58 -4.81 -1.29
N GLY A 219 21.02 -3.67 -0.82
CA GLY A 219 19.83 -3.65 0.03
C GLY A 219 20.05 -4.38 1.35
N PRO A 220 19.07 -5.21 1.80
CA PRO A 220 19.13 -5.94 3.06
C PRO A 220 19.99 -7.22 3.00
N MET A 221 20.54 -7.59 1.85
CA MET A 221 21.30 -8.83 1.70
C MET A 221 22.50 -8.88 2.65
N GLY A 222 22.53 -9.93 3.51
CA GLY A 222 23.60 -10.13 4.51
C GLY A 222 23.57 -9.16 5.68
N LYS A 223 22.44 -8.49 5.92
CA LYS A 223 22.24 -7.56 7.03
C LYS A 223 21.08 -7.99 7.90
N GLU A 224 21.22 -7.67 9.18
CA GLU A 224 20.14 -7.84 10.15
C GLU A 224 19.18 -6.63 10.10
N PRO A 225 17.87 -6.83 10.25
CA PRO A 225 16.92 -5.74 10.40
C PRO A 225 16.99 -5.12 11.79
N LEU A 226 16.56 -3.87 11.93
CA LEU A 226 16.25 -3.27 13.22
C LEU A 226 14.84 -3.71 13.66
N MET A 227 14.66 -3.91 14.97
CA MET A 227 13.37 -4.21 15.57
C MET A 227 13.05 -3.10 16.56
N LEU A 228 11.98 -2.36 16.30
CA LEU A 228 11.54 -1.22 17.13
C LEU A 228 10.09 -1.40 17.56
N ALA A 229 9.71 -0.67 18.61
CA ALA A 229 8.35 -0.66 19.16
C ALA A 229 7.84 -2.06 19.54
N PRO A 230 8.53 -2.81 20.40
CA PRO A 230 8.05 -4.10 20.86
C PRO A 230 6.83 -3.94 21.79
N LEU A 231 5.78 -4.73 21.53
CA LEU A 231 4.56 -4.75 22.34
C LEU A 231 4.03 -6.20 22.45
N GLN A 232 3.31 -6.52 23.54
CA GLN A 232 2.63 -7.82 23.68
C GLN A 232 1.38 -7.93 22.78
N ALA A 233 1.43 -7.32 21.60
CA ALA A 233 0.39 -7.34 20.57
C ALA A 233 1.06 -7.35 19.20
N LYS A 234 0.37 -7.89 18.19
CA LYS A 234 0.92 -7.95 16.85
C LYS A 234 0.80 -6.59 16.16
N ALA A 235 1.87 -6.11 15.55
CA ALA A 235 1.82 -4.99 14.60
C ALA A 235 1.00 -5.41 13.38
N THR A 236 -0.11 -4.72 13.14
CA THR A 236 -1.05 -4.98 12.03
C THR A 236 -0.76 -4.10 10.82
N VAL A 237 -0.47 -2.83 11.06
CA VAL A 237 -0.22 -1.82 10.04
C VAL A 237 0.92 -0.90 10.44
N VAL A 238 1.71 -0.47 9.45
CA VAL A 238 2.81 0.50 9.60
C VAL A 238 2.67 1.60 8.53
N ALA A 239 2.96 2.84 8.92
CA ALA A 239 2.97 3.99 8.01
C ALA A 239 4.14 4.91 8.36
N CYS A 240 5.14 5.00 7.48
CA CYS A 240 6.24 5.95 7.65
C CYS A 240 5.80 7.36 7.29
N ASN A 241 6.23 8.34 8.08
CA ASN A 241 6.06 9.74 7.77
C ASN A 241 6.81 10.07 6.46
N PRO A 242 6.20 10.80 5.50
CA PRO A 242 6.83 11.08 4.21
C PRO A 242 7.95 12.12 4.27
N ARG A 243 8.15 12.81 5.40
CA ARG A 243 9.11 13.91 5.58
C ARG A 243 10.19 13.64 6.61
N GLU A 244 9.85 12.88 7.64
CA GLU A 244 10.71 12.63 8.80
C GLU A 244 10.99 11.13 8.96
N GLU A 245 12.12 10.79 9.54
CA GLU A 245 12.48 9.39 9.86
C GLU A 245 11.70 8.92 11.13
N VAL A 246 10.37 8.98 10.99
CA VAL A 246 9.38 8.57 11.98
C VAL A 246 8.39 7.62 11.30
N PHE A 247 7.87 6.64 12.02
CA PHE A 247 6.76 5.83 11.58
C PHE A 247 5.67 5.75 12.64
N ALA A 248 4.44 5.56 12.20
CA ALA A 248 3.33 5.14 13.04
C ALA A 248 3.11 3.64 12.88
N VAL A 249 2.77 2.95 13.97
CA VAL A 249 2.42 1.54 13.99
C VAL A 249 1.12 1.33 14.76
N GLY A 250 0.22 0.55 14.17
CA GLY A 250 -1.01 0.07 14.79
C GLY A 250 -0.89 -1.41 15.16
N TYR A 251 -1.47 -1.77 16.29
CA TYR A 251 -1.42 -3.12 16.84
C TYR A 251 -2.79 -3.79 16.88
N SER A 252 -2.77 -5.12 17.08
CA SER A 252 -3.95 -5.96 17.16
C SER A 252 -4.83 -5.73 18.40
N ASP A 253 -4.35 -4.98 19.39
CA ASP A 253 -5.09 -4.56 20.57
C ASP A 253 -5.63 -3.11 20.47
N GLY A 254 -5.46 -2.47 19.30
CA GLY A 254 -5.88 -1.09 19.05
C GLY A 254 -4.89 -0.03 19.50
N THR A 255 -3.74 -0.39 20.06
CA THR A 255 -2.68 0.55 20.41
C THR A 255 -2.08 1.18 19.14
N ILE A 256 -1.78 2.48 19.18
CA ILE A 256 -1.01 3.17 18.15
C ILE A 256 0.18 3.85 18.81
N LEU A 257 1.37 3.54 18.31
CA LEU A 257 2.62 4.22 18.67
C LEU A 257 3.14 5.03 17.48
N MET A 258 3.80 6.14 17.77
CA MET A 258 4.63 6.88 16.81
C MET A 258 6.07 6.77 17.28
N VAL A 259 6.99 6.41 16.37
CA VAL A 259 8.35 5.98 16.73
C VAL A 259 9.37 6.68 15.84
N ARG A 260 10.40 7.24 16.46
CA ARG A 260 11.56 7.81 15.75
C ARG A 260 12.57 6.70 15.45
N ILE A 261 12.97 6.59 14.17
CA ILE A 261 13.82 5.48 13.71
C ILE A 261 15.24 5.57 14.30
N GLU A 262 15.77 6.77 14.52
CA GLU A 262 17.16 7.01 14.92
C GLU A 262 17.49 6.41 16.29
N ASP A 263 16.63 6.58 17.27
CA ASP A 263 16.86 6.20 18.66
C ASP A 263 15.76 5.32 19.27
N GLY A 264 14.71 5.00 18.50
CA GLY A 264 13.58 4.21 18.96
C GLY A 264 12.68 4.93 19.96
N ALA A 265 12.77 6.27 20.09
CA ALA A 265 11.90 7.03 20.99
C ALA A 265 10.43 6.90 20.55
N GLU A 266 9.55 6.60 21.53
CA GLU A 266 8.14 6.27 21.29
C GLU A 266 7.19 7.32 21.88
N ILE A 267 6.12 7.60 21.18
CA ILE A 267 4.98 8.39 21.64
C ILE A 267 3.74 7.54 21.53
N LEU A 268 3.00 7.43 22.65
CA LEU A 268 1.69 6.77 22.65
C LEU A 268 0.65 7.72 22.04
N VAL A 269 0.13 7.33 20.87
CA VAL A 269 -0.93 8.06 20.13
C VAL A 269 -2.31 7.63 20.58
N ARG A 270 -2.54 6.31 20.66
CA ARG A 270 -3.82 5.71 21.09
C ARG A 270 -3.54 4.54 22.01
N ARG A 271 -4.24 4.51 23.15
CA ARG A 271 -4.17 3.37 24.08
C ARG A 271 -4.94 2.17 23.52
N ASN A 272 -4.64 1.00 24.08
CA ASN A 272 -5.43 -0.21 23.83
C ASN A 272 -6.93 0.10 23.89
N ALA A 273 -7.63 -0.18 22.79
CA ALA A 273 -9.06 0.00 22.63
C ALA A 273 -9.79 -1.31 22.25
N GLY A 274 -9.06 -2.42 22.25
CA GLY A 274 -9.59 -3.77 22.06
C GLY A 274 -9.58 -4.28 20.62
N GLU A 275 -9.85 -3.42 19.63
CA GLU A 275 -9.94 -3.84 18.24
C GLU A 275 -8.70 -3.46 17.42
N PRO A 276 -8.28 -4.33 16.48
CA PRO A 276 -7.08 -4.11 15.68
C PRO A 276 -7.12 -2.80 14.90
N VAL A 277 -5.98 -2.11 14.84
CA VAL A 277 -5.82 -0.99 13.91
C VAL A 277 -5.71 -1.54 12.50
N ALA A 278 -6.65 -1.15 11.63
CA ALA A 278 -6.76 -1.62 10.26
C ALA A 278 -5.97 -0.76 9.26
N ALA A 279 -5.93 0.56 9.49
CA ALA A 279 -5.30 1.49 8.56
C ALA A 279 -4.61 2.66 9.27
N LEU A 280 -3.50 3.11 8.69
CA LEU A 280 -2.77 4.33 9.05
C LEU A 280 -2.36 5.04 7.77
N ALA A 281 -2.54 6.36 7.71
CA ALA A 281 -2.12 7.15 6.57
C ALA A 281 -1.66 8.56 6.98
N TRP A 282 -0.54 9.00 6.41
CA TRP A 282 -0.05 10.36 6.57
C TRP A 282 -0.51 11.26 5.42
N ASN A 283 -0.75 12.53 5.69
CA ASN A 283 -0.82 13.52 4.62
C ASN A 283 0.59 13.74 4.01
N ALA A 284 0.66 14.34 2.80
CA ALA A 284 1.93 14.56 2.10
C ALA A 284 2.91 15.50 2.83
N ARG A 285 2.44 16.28 3.81
CA ARG A 285 3.28 17.15 4.65
C ARG A 285 3.84 16.44 5.86
N GLY A 286 3.32 15.26 6.22
CA GLY A 286 3.71 14.54 7.43
C GLY A 286 3.18 15.15 8.73
N SER A 287 2.24 16.09 8.64
CA SER A 287 1.69 16.83 9.79
C SER A 287 0.32 16.33 10.25
N LEU A 288 -0.28 15.38 9.55
CA LEU A 288 -1.57 14.79 9.89
C LEU A 288 -1.50 13.29 9.70
N LEU A 289 -1.85 12.54 10.74
CA LEU A 289 -1.99 11.09 10.73
C LEU A 289 -3.46 10.72 10.87
N ALA A 290 -4.00 9.99 9.90
CA ALA A 290 -5.30 9.34 9.99
C ALA A 290 -5.14 7.89 10.45
N PHE A 291 -6.07 7.38 11.27
CA PHE A 291 -6.15 5.98 11.65
C PHE A 291 -7.59 5.47 11.57
N ALA A 292 -7.72 4.17 11.34
CA ALA A 292 -8.99 3.45 11.46
C ALA A 292 -8.75 2.08 12.10
N ALA A 293 -9.70 1.61 12.89
CA ALA A 293 -9.73 0.29 13.52
C ALA A 293 -10.81 -0.60 12.88
N GLU A 294 -10.75 -1.90 13.13
CA GLU A 294 -11.66 -2.89 12.51
C GLU A 294 -13.12 -2.73 12.97
N ASP A 295 -13.38 -2.11 14.14
CA ASP A 295 -14.71 -1.78 14.66
C ASP A 295 -15.32 -0.51 14.04
N GLY A 296 -14.58 0.19 13.16
CA GLY A 296 -15.01 1.43 12.56
C GLY A 296 -14.62 2.69 13.35
N ASP A 297 -13.97 2.56 14.53
CA ASP A 297 -13.39 3.72 15.22
C ASP A 297 -12.27 4.32 14.35
N ALA A 298 -12.32 5.63 14.14
CA ALA A 298 -11.40 6.34 13.27
C ALA A 298 -11.11 7.74 13.78
N GLY A 299 -9.93 8.25 13.48
CA GLY A 299 -9.54 9.57 13.95
C GLY A 299 -8.41 10.22 13.20
N LEU A 300 -8.17 11.48 13.54
CA LEU A 300 -7.11 12.32 12.99
C LEU A 300 -6.25 12.85 14.13
N LEU A 301 -4.93 12.75 13.96
CA LEU A 301 -3.94 13.35 14.83
C LEU A 301 -3.19 14.44 14.04
N THR A 302 -3.20 15.66 14.55
CA THR A 302 -2.37 16.77 14.06
C THR A 302 -1.10 16.87 14.90
N LEU A 303 0.05 16.98 14.25
CA LEU A 303 1.39 17.12 14.84
C LEU A 303 1.87 18.56 14.72
#